data_66e27c681de4f7d3e83b9264d909da27
#
_entry.id   66e27c681de4f7d3e83b9264d909da27
#
_cell.length_a   1.000
_cell.length_b   1.000
_cell.length_c   1.000
_cell.angle_alpha   90.00
_cell.angle_beta   90.00
_cell.angle_gamma   90.00
#
_symmetry.space_group_name_H-M   'P 1'
#
loop_
_entity.id
_entity.type
_entity.pdbx_description
1 polymer ?
#
loop_
_entity_poly.entity_id
_entity_poly.type
_entity_poly.pdbx_seq_one_letter_code
_entity_poly.pdbx_strand_id
1 'polypeptide(L)'
;MILGRLHIPHIIGMILAGVVIGEYGFNVLERDSSFELFGKVGLYYIMFLAGLEMDMEDFKKNRTKGLVFGWFTFIIPMALGVWSSMELLGYGFTTAVLLASMYASHTLIAYPIISRYGLSRLRSVNITIGGTAVTVTLALIILAVIGGMYKLSLIHI
;
A
#
# COMPACT_ATOMS: atom_id res chain seq x y z
N MET A 1 -21.97 14.71 4.14
CA MET A 1 -23.38 14.50 3.73
C MET A 1 -23.57 14.47 2.21
N ILE A 2 -22.86 15.26 1.41
CA ILE A 2 -22.99 15.32 -0.06
C ILE A 2 -22.47 14.05 -0.75
N LEU A 3 -21.33 13.50 -0.32
CA LEU A 3 -20.72 12.29 -0.88
C LEU A 3 -21.52 11.00 -0.68
N GLY A 4 -22.34 10.93 0.37
CA GLY A 4 -23.21 9.77 0.61
C GLY A 4 -24.33 9.62 -0.43
N ARG A 5 -24.74 10.71 -1.06
CA ARG A 5 -25.74 10.68 -2.16
C ARG A 5 -25.15 10.20 -3.50
N LEU A 6 -23.84 10.32 -3.68
CA LEU A 6 -23.14 9.94 -4.91
C LEU A 6 -22.61 8.49 -4.89
N HIS A 7 -22.89 7.72 -3.84
CA HIS A 7 -22.37 6.34 -3.64
C HIS A 7 -20.83 6.24 -3.78
N ILE A 8 -20.11 7.35 -3.55
CA ILE A 8 -18.64 7.39 -3.62
C ILE A 8 -18.10 6.93 -2.26
N PRO A 9 -17.20 5.96 -2.20
CA PRO A 9 -16.53 5.56 -0.97
C PRO A 9 -15.86 6.76 -0.29
N HIS A 10 -16.03 6.87 1.02
CA HIS A 10 -15.58 8.03 1.81
C HIS A 10 -14.08 8.33 1.63
N ILE A 11 -13.29 7.27 1.46
CA ILE A 11 -11.83 7.35 1.22
C ILE A 11 -11.51 8.08 -0.09
N ILE A 12 -12.22 7.76 -1.16
CA ILE A 12 -12.03 8.45 -2.45
C ILE A 12 -12.35 9.92 -2.32
N GLY A 13 -13.42 10.27 -1.61
CA GLY A 13 -13.77 11.65 -1.33
C GLY A 13 -12.71 12.41 -0.55
N MET A 14 -12.07 11.78 0.43
CA MET A 14 -10.96 12.38 1.18
C MET A 14 -9.73 12.59 0.31
N ILE A 15 -9.41 11.63 -0.56
CA ILE A 15 -8.28 11.76 -1.50
C ILE A 15 -8.53 12.93 -2.47
N LEU A 16 -9.71 12.99 -3.07
CA LEU A 16 -10.08 14.07 -3.98
C LEU A 16 -10.07 15.44 -3.28
N ALA A 17 -10.58 15.53 -2.06
CA ALA A 17 -10.51 16.74 -1.26
C ALA A 17 -9.05 17.16 -0.99
N GLY A 18 -8.18 16.18 -0.66
CA GLY A 18 -6.75 16.41 -0.48
C GLY A 18 -6.05 16.96 -1.74
N VAL A 19 -6.41 16.43 -2.93
CA VAL A 19 -5.87 16.92 -4.20
C VAL A 19 -6.33 18.37 -4.48
N VAL A 20 -7.59 18.68 -4.20
CA VAL A 20 -8.15 20.04 -4.44
C VAL A 20 -7.54 21.08 -3.50
N ILE A 21 -7.33 20.71 -2.22
CA ILE A 21 -6.85 21.67 -1.20
C ILE A 21 -5.30 21.73 -1.17
N GLY A 22 -4.65 20.70 -1.67
CA GLY A 22 -3.19 20.53 -1.62
C GLY A 22 -2.42 21.42 -2.58
N GLU A 23 -1.12 21.23 -2.61
CA GLU A 23 -0.12 22.03 -3.33
C GLU A 23 -0.37 22.12 -4.83
N TYR A 24 -0.90 21.06 -5.46
CA TYR A 24 -1.21 21.00 -6.89
C TYR A 24 -2.65 21.43 -7.24
N GLY A 25 -3.46 21.79 -6.22
CA GLY A 25 -4.82 22.32 -6.40
C GLY A 25 -4.89 23.80 -6.09
N PHE A 26 -5.73 24.17 -5.12
CA PHE A 26 -5.89 25.58 -4.69
C PHE A 26 -4.74 26.08 -3.78
N ASN A 27 -3.79 25.24 -3.45
CA ASN A 27 -2.64 25.54 -2.57
C ASN A 27 -3.05 26.19 -1.23
N VAL A 28 -4.14 25.71 -0.64
CA VAL A 28 -4.66 26.20 0.65
C VAL A 28 -3.83 25.64 1.81
N LEU A 29 -3.28 24.43 1.63
CA LEU A 29 -2.48 23.73 2.61
C LEU A 29 -1.11 23.42 2.02
N GLU A 30 -0.07 23.98 2.62
CA GLU A 30 1.31 23.62 2.32
C GLU A 30 1.67 22.30 2.99
N ARG A 31 2.41 21.46 2.27
CA ARG A 31 2.91 20.18 2.80
C ARG A 31 4.10 20.45 3.71
N ASP A 32 3.85 20.64 4.99
CA ASP A 32 4.90 20.77 5.99
C ASP A 32 5.19 19.42 6.68
N SER A 33 6.22 19.41 7.52
CA SER A 33 6.63 18.23 8.31
C SER A 33 5.54 17.74 9.25
N SER A 34 4.65 18.62 9.71
CA SER A 34 3.54 18.26 10.61
C SER A 34 2.48 17.42 9.86
N PHE A 35 2.13 17.83 8.64
CA PHE A 35 1.21 17.06 7.78
C PHE A 35 1.75 15.66 7.49
N GLU A 36 3.05 15.57 7.17
CA GLU A 36 3.69 14.29 6.92
C GLU A 36 3.69 13.39 8.16
N LEU A 37 3.94 13.97 9.34
CA LEU A 37 3.90 13.25 10.61
C LEU A 37 2.49 12.71 10.89
N PHE A 38 1.45 13.53 10.77
CA PHE A 38 0.06 13.09 10.97
C PHE A 38 -0.36 12.00 9.99
N GLY A 39 0.06 12.09 8.73
CA GLY A 39 -0.18 11.05 7.73
C GLY A 39 0.46 9.71 8.11
N LYS A 40 1.72 9.73 8.57
CA LYS A 40 2.42 8.54 9.06
C LYS A 40 1.76 7.95 10.31
N VAL A 41 1.40 8.78 11.28
CA VAL A 41 0.69 8.34 12.50
C VAL A 41 -0.64 7.70 12.14
N GLY A 42 -1.42 8.29 11.24
CA GLY A 42 -2.69 7.71 10.77
C GLY A 42 -2.50 6.35 10.10
N LEU A 43 -1.46 6.20 9.28
CA LEU A 43 -1.13 4.93 8.62
C LEU A 43 -0.76 3.85 9.66
N TYR A 44 0.11 4.18 10.62
CA TYR A 44 0.50 3.24 11.68
C TYR A 44 -0.68 2.86 12.58
N TYR A 45 -1.57 3.80 12.86
CA TYR A 45 -2.77 3.54 13.63
C TYR A 45 -3.71 2.55 12.94
N ILE A 46 -3.95 2.72 11.63
CA ILE A 46 -4.76 1.77 10.84
C ILE A 46 -4.11 0.37 10.84
N MET A 47 -2.79 0.29 10.65
CA MET A 47 -2.06 -0.98 10.69
C MET A 47 -2.14 -1.65 12.06
N PHE A 48 -2.04 -0.89 13.13
CA PHE A 48 -2.17 -1.37 14.50
C PHE A 48 -3.57 -1.93 14.78
N LEU A 49 -4.61 -1.19 14.40
CA LEU A 49 -6.00 -1.66 14.53
C LEU A 49 -6.24 -2.95 13.75
N ALA A 50 -5.74 -3.03 12.51
CA ALA A 50 -5.83 -4.23 11.70
C ALA A 50 -5.17 -5.44 12.39
N GLY A 51 -4.01 -5.23 13.02
CA GLY A 51 -3.32 -6.26 13.79
C GLY A 51 -4.10 -6.72 15.02
N LEU A 52 -4.76 -5.79 15.74
CA LEU A 52 -5.56 -6.12 16.92
C LEU A 52 -6.86 -6.87 16.59
N GLU A 53 -7.50 -6.53 15.48
CA GLU A 53 -8.77 -7.16 15.07
C GLU A 53 -8.56 -8.51 14.37
N MET A 54 -7.33 -8.84 13.97
CA MET A 54 -7.00 -10.08 13.29
C MET A 54 -7.14 -11.28 14.22
N ASP A 55 -7.89 -12.30 13.78
CA ASP A 55 -7.96 -13.59 14.47
C ASP A 55 -6.65 -14.36 14.26
N MET A 56 -5.82 -14.41 15.31
CA MET A 56 -4.51 -15.05 15.27
C MET A 56 -4.56 -16.57 15.11
N GLU A 57 -5.62 -17.24 15.58
CA GLU A 57 -5.78 -18.68 15.40
C GLU A 57 -6.11 -18.99 13.95
N ASP A 58 -7.07 -18.27 13.38
CA ASP A 58 -7.45 -18.44 11.98
C ASP A 58 -6.30 -18.03 11.04
N PHE A 59 -5.54 -17.00 11.39
CA PHE A 59 -4.33 -16.63 10.66
C PHE A 59 -3.27 -17.74 10.66
N LYS A 60 -2.95 -18.33 11.82
CA LYS A 60 -2.02 -19.46 11.91
C LYS A 60 -2.49 -20.66 11.11
N LYS A 61 -3.77 -20.98 11.17
CA LYS A 61 -4.39 -22.09 10.44
C LYS A 61 -4.35 -21.88 8.92
N ASN A 62 -4.46 -20.65 8.46
CA ASN A 62 -4.52 -20.30 7.03
C ASN A 62 -3.22 -19.65 6.50
N ARG A 63 -2.11 -19.68 7.27
CA ARG A 63 -0.84 -19.04 6.91
C ARG A 63 -0.34 -19.39 5.51
N THR A 64 -0.42 -20.66 5.12
CA THR A 64 0.00 -21.11 3.78
C THR A 64 -0.85 -20.46 2.68
N LYS A 65 -2.15 -20.33 2.90
CA LYS A 65 -3.05 -19.67 1.95
C LYS A 65 -2.77 -18.19 1.83
N GLY A 66 -2.48 -17.51 2.96
CA GLY A 66 -2.06 -16.11 2.99
C GLY A 66 -0.72 -15.89 2.27
N LEU A 67 0.26 -16.78 2.49
CA LEU A 67 1.54 -16.74 1.78
C LEU A 67 1.38 -16.95 0.28
N VAL A 68 0.66 -17.97 -0.15
CA VAL A 68 0.41 -18.25 -1.57
C VAL A 68 -0.35 -17.09 -2.21
N PHE A 69 -1.40 -16.59 -1.58
CA PHE A 69 -2.15 -15.44 -2.05
C PHE A 69 -1.25 -14.20 -2.16
N GLY A 70 -0.47 -13.86 -1.13
CA GLY A 70 0.46 -12.74 -1.15
C GLY A 70 1.53 -12.87 -2.23
N TRP A 71 2.05 -14.09 -2.46
CA TRP A 71 3.02 -14.35 -3.52
C TRP A 71 2.45 -14.08 -4.91
N PHE A 72 1.28 -14.63 -5.24
CA PHE A 72 0.66 -14.40 -6.55
C PHE A 72 0.23 -12.94 -6.74
N THR A 73 -0.35 -12.32 -5.71
CA THR A 73 -0.76 -10.91 -5.76
C THR A 73 0.42 -9.95 -5.81
N PHE A 74 1.63 -10.39 -5.46
CA PHE A 74 2.87 -9.64 -5.65
C PHE A 74 3.47 -9.87 -7.04
N ILE A 75 3.67 -11.12 -7.45
CA ILE A 75 4.40 -11.45 -8.68
C ILE A 75 3.67 -10.98 -9.94
N ILE A 76 2.34 -11.15 -10.00
CA ILE A 76 1.59 -10.80 -11.21
C ILE A 76 1.65 -9.29 -11.48
N PRO A 77 1.31 -8.38 -10.55
CA PRO A 77 1.46 -6.95 -10.77
C PRO A 77 2.91 -6.52 -10.96
N MET A 78 3.85 -7.18 -10.26
CA MET A 78 5.28 -6.91 -10.39
C MET A 78 5.77 -7.18 -11.81
N ALA A 79 5.46 -8.35 -12.37
CA ALA A 79 5.85 -8.72 -13.72
C ALA A 79 5.23 -7.79 -14.78
N LEU A 80 3.93 -7.52 -14.66
CA LEU A 80 3.23 -6.58 -15.55
C LEU A 80 3.76 -5.14 -15.38
N GLY A 81 4.07 -4.73 -14.16
CA GLY A 81 4.63 -3.42 -13.86
C GLY A 81 6.02 -3.23 -14.45
N VAL A 82 6.91 -4.22 -14.32
CA VAL A 82 8.25 -4.17 -14.93
C VAL A 82 8.12 -4.12 -16.45
N TRP A 83 7.33 -5.02 -17.03
CA TRP A 83 7.13 -5.07 -18.47
C TRP A 83 6.59 -3.73 -19.01
N SER A 84 5.51 -3.21 -18.43
CA SER A 84 4.92 -1.94 -18.87
C SER A 84 5.86 -0.74 -18.66
N SER A 85 6.63 -0.74 -17.58
CA SER A 85 7.57 0.35 -17.31
C SER A 85 8.75 0.37 -18.28
N MET A 86 9.21 -0.79 -18.74
CA MET A 86 10.28 -0.89 -19.72
C MET A 86 9.78 -0.61 -21.15
N GLU A 87 8.69 -1.25 -21.58
CA GLU A 87 8.21 -1.19 -22.96
C GLU A 87 7.40 0.08 -23.26
N LEU A 88 6.55 0.53 -22.33
CA LEU A 88 5.67 1.69 -22.58
C LEU A 88 6.30 3.01 -22.11
N LEU A 89 7.05 2.99 -20.99
CA LEU A 89 7.62 4.19 -20.41
C LEU A 89 9.11 4.37 -20.72
N GLY A 90 9.78 3.35 -21.28
CA GLY A 90 11.20 3.41 -21.65
C GLY A 90 12.16 3.53 -20.46
N TYR A 91 11.73 3.14 -19.25
CA TYR A 91 12.59 3.22 -18.07
C TYR A 91 13.63 2.11 -18.05
N GLY A 92 14.80 2.41 -17.47
CA GLY A 92 15.82 1.40 -17.20
C GLY A 92 15.32 0.35 -16.19
N PHE A 93 15.90 -0.85 -16.23
CA PHE A 93 15.47 -2.00 -15.43
C PHE A 93 15.31 -1.69 -13.94
N THR A 94 16.26 -0.99 -13.33
CA THR A 94 16.20 -0.68 -11.88
C THR A 94 15.03 0.23 -11.52
N THR A 95 14.78 1.25 -12.36
CA THR A 95 13.63 2.17 -12.18
C THR A 95 12.32 1.42 -12.41
N ALA A 96 12.26 0.54 -13.42
CA ALA A 96 11.11 -0.28 -13.71
C ALA A 96 10.77 -1.22 -12.55
N VAL A 97 11.77 -1.85 -11.92
CA VAL A 97 11.59 -2.71 -10.74
C VAL A 97 11.09 -1.90 -9.53
N LEU A 98 11.63 -0.71 -9.27
CA LEU A 98 11.14 0.17 -8.20
C LEU A 98 9.68 0.56 -8.42
N LEU A 99 9.33 1.02 -9.60
CA LEU A 99 7.97 1.43 -9.94
C LEU A 99 6.99 0.24 -9.85
N ALA A 100 7.39 -0.91 -10.36
CA ALA A 100 6.61 -2.13 -10.29
C ALA A 100 6.39 -2.61 -8.84
N SER A 101 7.37 -2.46 -7.96
CA SER A 101 7.23 -2.81 -6.54
C SER A 101 6.17 -1.96 -5.83
N MET A 102 5.99 -0.70 -6.25
CA MET A 102 4.91 0.15 -5.75
C MET A 102 3.53 -0.36 -6.19
N TYR A 103 3.40 -0.83 -7.43
CA TYR A 103 2.12 -1.41 -7.93
C TYR A 103 1.81 -2.76 -7.29
N ALA A 104 2.82 -3.55 -6.99
CA ALA A 104 2.69 -4.86 -6.37
C ALA A 104 2.41 -4.79 -4.87
N SER A 105 2.68 -3.66 -4.22
CA SER A 105 2.43 -3.45 -2.81
C SER A 105 0.99 -3.02 -2.57
N HIS A 106 0.20 -3.89 -1.95
CA HIS A 106 -1.18 -3.57 -1.56
C HIS A 106 -1.19 -3.01 -0.15
N THR A 107 -1.82 -1.86 0.02
CA THR A 107 -2.09 -1.30 1.34
C THR A 107 -3.49 -1.71 1.81
N LEU A 108 -3.68 -1.79 3.13
CA LEU A 108 -4.97 -2.13 3.75
C LEU A 108 -5.99 -0.97 3.66
N ILE A 109 -6.06 -0.29 2.51
CA ILE A 109 -6.99 0.85 2.31
C ILE A 109 -8.44 0.44 2.50
N ALA A 110 -8.80 -0.78 2.10
CA ALA A 110 -10.16 -1.29 2.27
C ALA A 110 -10.46 -1.73 3.71
N TYR A 111 -9.46 -1.86 4.59
CA TYR A 111 -9.65 -2.38 5.94
C TYR A 111 -10.62 -1.54 6.79
N PRO A 112 -10.58 -0.20 6.82
CA PRO A 112 -11.54 0.59 7.57
C PRO A 112 -12.99 0.38 7.10
N ILE A 113 -13.20 0.04 5.83
CA ILE A 113 -14.52 -0.27 5.28
C ILE A 113 -14.98 -1.63 5.79
N ILE A 114 -14.11 -2.63 5.72
CA ILE A 114 -14.38 -4.00 6.16
C ILE A 114 -14.68 -4.05 7.67
N SER A 115 -13.87 -3.36 8.47
CA SER A 115 -14.05 -3.24 9.92
C SER A 115 -15.39 -2.56 10.27
N ARG A 116 -15.75 -1.50 9.57
CA ARG A 116 -17.02 -0.79 9.76
C ARG A 116 -18.25 -1.66 9.52
N TYR A 117 -18.16 -2.65 8.63
CA TYR A 117 -19.22 -3.62 8.39
C TYR A 117 -19.14 -4.85 9.29
N GLY A 118 -18.20 -4.92 10.24
CA GLY A 118 -18.02 -6.05 11.16
C GLY A 118 -17.52 -7.33 10.49
N LEU A 119 -16.88 -7.21 9.31
CA LEU A 119 -16.43 -8.33 8.50
C LEU A 119 -14.97 -8.72 8.74
N SER A 120 -14.30 -8.08 9.69
CA SER A 120 -12.85 -8.27 9.99
C SER A 120 -12.49 -9.71 10.34
N ARG A 121 -13.44 -10.47 10.93
CA ARG A 121 -13.22 -11.87 11.33
C ARG A 121 -13.45 -12.90 10.24
N LEU A 122 -13.85 -12.48 9.04
CA LEU A 122 -14.02 -13.40 7.94
C LEU A 122 -12.68 -14.01 7.50
N ARG A 123 -12.68 -15.32 7.26
CA ARG A 123 -11.49 -16.05 6.80
C ARG A 123 -10.83 -15.44 5.57
N SER A 124 -11.62 -14.98 4.60
CA SER A 124 -11.12 -14.32 3.39
C SER A 124 -10.38 -13.04 3.72
N VAL A 125 -10.86 -12.27 4.69
CA VAL A 125 -10.24 -11.04 5.17
C VAL A 125 -8.90 -11.35 5.85
N ASN A 126 -8.85 -12.37 6.73
CA ASN A 126 -7.61 -12.78 7.40
C ASN A 126 -6.54 -13.27 6.39
N ILE A 127 -6.93 -14.01 5.37
CA ILE A 127 -6.02 -14.44 4.28
C ILE A 127 -5.49 -13.22 3.51
N THR A 128 -6.35 -12.23 3.22
CA THR A 128 -5.97 -11.01 2.50
C THR A 128 -5.01 -10.16 3.34
N ILE A 129 -5.27 -9.98 4.64
CA ILE A 129 -4.38 -9.25 5.55
C ILE A 129 -3.00 -9.92 5.61
N GLY A 130 -2.98 -11.26 5.75
CA GLY A 130 -1.73 -12.03 5.70
C GLY A 130 -0.98 -11.86 4.39
N GLY A 131 -1.69 -11.91 3.26
CA GLY A 131 -1.13 -11.67 1.93
C GLY A 131 -0.57 -10.26 1.78
N THR A 132 -1.26 -9.24 2.30
CA THR A 132 -0.78 -7.85 2.30
C THR A 132 0.53 -7.70 3.08
N ALA A 133 0.65 -8.35 4.24
CA ALA A 133 1.90 -8.33 5.00
C ALA A 133 3.08 -8.90 4.17
N VAL A 134 2.84 -9.95 3.40
CA VAL A 134 3.84 -10.53 2.49
C VAL A 134 4.21 -9.56 1.37
N THR A 135 3.23 -8.97 0.68
CA THR A 135 3.48 -8.05 -0.45
C THR A 135 4.24 -6.80 -0.01
N VAL A 136 3.86 -6.22 1.14
CA VAL A 136 4.55 -5.04 1.70
C VAL A 136 5.99 -5.38 2.09
N THR A 137 6.21 -6.54 2.74
CA THR A 137 7.56 -6.97 3.12
C THR A 137 8.44 -7.17 1.89
N LEU A 138 7.95 -7.82 0.84
CA LEU A 138 8.71 -8.01 -0.41
C LEU A 138 9.02 -6.67 -1.09
N ALA A 139 8.07 -5.75 -1.16
CA ALA A 139 8.28 -4.42 -1.71
C ALA A 139 9.34 -3.62 -0.93
N LEU A 140 9.31 -3.69 0.40
CA LEU A 140 10.30 -3.03 1.26
C LEU A 140 11.70 -3.63 1.10
N ILE A 141 11.82 -4.95 0.92
CA ILE A 141 13.10 -5.61 0.63
C ILE A 141 13.67 -5.10 -0.70
N ILE A 142 12.86 -5.03 -1.75
CA ILE A 142 13.28 -4.50 -3.04
C ILE A 142 13.74 -3.04 -2.90
N LEU A 143 12.97 -2.21 -2.21
CA LEU A 143 13.31 -0.82 -1.96
C LEU A 143 14.62 -0.68 -1.18
N ALA A 144 14.82 -1.50 -0.15
CA ALA A 144 16.04 -1.48 0.66
C ALA A 144 17.27 -1.90 -0.14
N VAL A 145 17.16 -2.95 -0.95
CA VAL A 145 18.27 -3.45 -1.80
C VAL A 145 18.64 -2.38 -2.83
N ILE A 146 17.67 -1.88 -3.59
CA ILE A 146 17.94 -0.90 -4.62
C ILE A 146 18.40 0.43 -4.01
N GLY A 147 17.77 0.91 -2.95
CA GLY A 147 18.19 2.12 -2.23
C GLY A 147 19.58 2.02 -1.64
N GLY A 148 19.98 0.82 -1.16
CA GLY A 148 21.33 0.53 -0.70
C GLY A 148 22.36 0.59 -1.83
N MET A 149 22.04 0.05 -3.01
CA MET A 149 22.92 0.12 -4.18
C MET A 149 23.21 1.56 -4.61
N TYR A 150 22.20 2.42 -4.60
CA TYR A 150 22.38 3.85 -4.94
C TYR A 150 23.17 4.62 -3.89
N LYS A 151 22.98 4.34 -2.59
CA LYS A 151 23.79 4.97 -1.53
C LYS A 151 25.26 4.59 -1.60
N LEU A 152 25.57 3.33 -1.87
CA LEU A 152 26.94 2.86 -2.05
C LEU A 152 27.61 3.48 -3.28
N SER A 153 26.88 3.70 -4.38
CA SER A 153 27.38 4.36 -5.57
C SER A 153 27.73 5.84 -5.34
N LEU A 154 27.01 6.52 -4.44
CA LEU A 154 27.27 7.93 -4.09
C LEU A 154 28.45 8.12 -3.11
N ILE A 155 28.85 7.08 -2.39
CA ILE A 155 29.99 7.13 -1.44
C ILE A 155 31.33 6.88 -2.17
N HIS A 156 31.29 6.31 -3.37
CA HIS A 156 32.49 6.01 -4.19
C HIS A 156 32.80 7.06 -5.26
N ILE A 157 32.13 8.22 -5.25
CA ILE A 157 32.46 9.42 -6.04
C ILE A 157 33.02 10.50 -5.11
#